data_4a385c676d99902b33b1b4d06bd04955
#
_entry.id   4a385c676d99902b33b1b4d06bd04955
#
_cell.length_a   1.000
_cell.length_b   1.000
_cell.length_c   1.000
_cell.angle_alpha   90.00
_cell.angle_beta   90.00
_cell.angle_gamma   90.00
#
_symmetry.space_group_name_H-M   'P 1'
#
loop_
_entity.id
_entity.type
_entity.pdbx_description
1 polymer ?
#
loop_
_entity_poly.entity_id
_entity_poly.type
_entity_poly.pdbx_seq_one_letter_code
_entity_poly.pdbx_strand_id
1 'polypeptide(L)'
;MSSILQVEGGHPLRGEITVRGAKNFVPKAMVASLLADTPSELYNVPLIRDTDVVSDLLSLHGVQIDFDQDRGTLRMDPSNVKIASRSDIDTLAGASRIPILFCGPLLHQLGEAFIPELGGCAIGGRPIDFHLETLRKFGAIVDKQPDGVHIKRPASGLHGAIIELPFPSVGATEQTLLTAVRNEGITTLKGAAIEPEILDLINVLQKMCAIISVDTDRTIRIEGVAKLTGYRHTALPDRIEAASWAAAALATRGDIYVRGAHQPDMTTFLNTFRKVGGAFDIDADGIRFYHPGEPLHSIALETAVHPGFMTDWQQPLVVALTQAEGLSIVHETVYENRFGFTEALRKMGANIQVYRECLGGTPCRFGQKNYYHSAVISGPTPLHSADIEVPDLRGGFSHLIAALTATGTSTVSGIDVISRGYEHFTRKLHQLDARVRYLDA
;
A
#
# COMPACT_ATOMS: atom_id res chain seq x y z
N MET A 1 -19.06 10.13 -13.79
CA MET A 1 -18.78 9.24 -14.94
C MET A 1 -17.42 8.62 -14.69
N SER A 2 -17.21 7.31 -14.87
CA SER A 2 -15.90 6.67 -14.67
C SER A 2 -15.01 7.01 -15.86
N SER A 3 -13.80 7.50 -15.63
CA SER A 3 -12.86 7.82 -16.70
C SER A 3 -12.45 6.54 -17.44
N ILE A 4 -12.37 6.62 -18.77
CA ILE A 4 -12.04 5.53 -19.67
C ILE A 4 -10.73 5.87 -20.37
N LEU A 5 -9.79 4.90 -20.37
CA LEU A 5 -8.52 5.02 -21.07
C LEU A 5 -8.48 4.03 -22.24
N GLN A 6 -8.22 4.53 -23.43
CA GLN A 6 -7.87 3.69 -24.57
C GLN A 6 -6.35 3.46 -24.59
N VAL A 7 -5.93 2.21 -24.76
CA VAL A 7 -4.53 1.77 -24.72
C VAL A 7 -4.21 1.00 -25.99
N GLU A 8 -3.34 1.52 -26.84
CA GLU A 8 -2.74 0.79 -27.96
C GLU A 8 -1.49 0.05 -27.46
N GLY A 9 -1.61 -1.26 -27.30
CA GLY A 9 -0.55 -2.09 -26.72
C GLY A 9 0.41 -2.66 -27.77
N GLY A 10 1.32 -3.54 -27.32
CA GLY A 10 2.34 -4.18 -28.17
C GLY A 10 3.56 -3.29 -28.46
N HIS A 11 3.71 -2.17 -27.75
CA HIS A 11 4.85 -1.25 -27.87
C HIS A 11 5.71 -1.30 -26.61
N PRO A 12 7.06 -1.43 -26.75
CA PRO A 12 7.95 -1.36 -25.61
C PRO A 12 7.88 0.00 -24.89
N LEU A 13 7.71 -0.02 -23.58
CA LEU A 13 7.80 1.19 -22.77
C LEU A 13 9.26 1.62 -22.62
N ARG A 14 9.58 2.90 -22.85
CA ARG A 14 10.94 3.41 -22.76
C ARG A 14 10.95 4.82 -22.18
N GLY A 15 11.91 5.10 -21.30
CA GLY A 15 12.08 6.42 -20.73
C GLY A 15 12.36 6.43 -19.25
N GLU A 16 12.13 7.58 -18.63
CA GLU A 16 12.36 7.81 -17.22
C GLU A 16 11.07 8.29 -16.54
N ILE A 17 10.83 7.78 -15.35
CA ILE A 17 9.78 8.25 -14.45
C ILE A 17 10.32 8.44 -13.03
N THR A 18 9.62 9.23 -12.23
CA THR A 18 9.94 9.41 -10.81
C THR A 18 8.83 8.79 -9.95
N VAL A 19 9.21 8.01 -8.94
CA VAL A 19 8.32 7.58 -7.87
C VAL A 19 8.53 8.47 -6.65
N ARG A 20 7.43 8.99 -6.09
CA ARG A 20 7.43 9.79 -4.87
C ARG A 20 7.20 8.92 -3.64
N GLY A 21 6.88 9.56 -2.53
CA GLY A 21 6.70 8.91 -1.22
C GLY A 21 5.65 7.80 -1.21
N ALA A 22 5.92 6.77 -0.43
CA ALA A 22 5.11 5.56 -0.38
C ALA A 22 3.69 5.84 0.15
N LYS A 23 2.69 5.43 -0.64
CA LYS A 23 1.27 5.43 -0.23
C LYS A 23 1.07 4.75 1.11
N ASN A 24 1.79 3.67 1.36
CA ASN A 24 1.64 2.89 2.59
C ASN A 24 2.35 3.53 3.80
N PHE A 25 3.06 4.64 3.63
CA PHE A 25 3.73 5.38 4.70
C PHE A 25 3.13 6.78 4.90
N VAL A 26 3.04 7.59 3.84
CA VAL A 26 2.70 9.02 3.93
C VAL A 26 1.42 9.30 4.74
N PRO A 27 0.29 8.62 4.52
CA PRO A 27 -0.91 8.84 5.31
C PRO A 27 -0.72 8.59 6.81
N LYS A 28 0.16 7.67 7.21
CA LYS A 28 0.42 7.34 8.61
C LYS A 28 1.32 8.36 9.27
N ALA A 29 2.33 8.84 8.54
CA ALA A 29 3.15 9.98 8.99
C ALA A 29 2.27 11.24 9.17
N MET A 30 1.33 11.49 8.27
CA MET A 30 0.35 12.57 8.42
C MET A 30 -0.50 12.41 9.69
N VAL A 31 -1.02 11.21 9.95
CA VAL A 31 -1.79 10.92 11.18
C VAL A 31 -0.94 11.10 12.44
N ALA A 32 0.36 10.76 12.39
CA ALA A 32 1.28 10.96 13.51
C ALA A 32 1.39 12.44 13.93
N SER A 33 1.18 13.39 13.01
CA SER A 33 1.21 14.82 13.34
C SER A 33 0.18 15.23 14.42
N LEU A 34 -0.94 14.49 14.53
CA LEU A 34 -1.93 14.70 15.62
C LEU A 34 -1.38 14.45 17.02
N LEU A 35 -0.28 13.68 17.15
CA LEU A 35 0.35 13.41 18.44
C LEU A 35 1.27 14.54 18.91
N ALA A 36 1.62 15.46 18.02
CA ALA A 36 2.59 16.51 18.28
C ALA A 36 2.00 17.73 18.96
N ASP A 37 2.83 18.44 19.73
CA ASP A 37 2.51 19.73 20.34
C ASP A 37 2.97 20.93 19.45
N THR A 38 3.68 20.66 18.35
CA THR A 38 4.23 21.66 17.42
C THR A 38 4.08 21.20 15.97
N PRO A 39 4.16 22.12 14.98
CA PRO A 39 4.01 21.77 13.56
C PRO A 39 5.01 20.73 13.05
N SER A 40 4.57 19.91 12.12
CA SER A 40 5.36 18.91 11.39
C SER A 40 5.51 19.25 9.91
N GLU A 41 6.61 18.84 9.29
CA GLU A 41 6.87 19.00 7.86
C GLU A 41 7.25 17.64 7.25
N LEU A 42 6.51 17.24 6.22
CA LEU A 42 6.75 16.02 5.45
C LEU A 42 7.12 16.37 4.01
N TYR A 43 8.24 15.85 3.55
CA TYR A 43 8.75 16.04 2.18
C TYR A 43 8.54 14.77 1.34
N ASN A 44 8.62 14.92 0.01
CA ASN A 44 8.40 13.85 -0.95
C ASN A 44 6.97 13.27 -0.88
N VAL A 45 5.98 14.10 -0.57
CA VAL A 45 4.58 13.69 -0.48
C VAL A 45 3.99 13.51 -1.88
N PRO A 46 3.38 12.34 -2.20
CA PRO A 46 2.78 12.10 -3.50
C PRO A 46 1.41 12.76 -3.64
N LEU A 47 1.06 13.16 -4.86
CA LEU A 47 -0.27 13.65 -5.22
C LEU A 47 -1.20 12.47 -5.54
N ILE A 48 -1.70 11.83 -4.51
CA ILE A 48 -2.61 10.68 -4.60
C ILE A 48 -3.87 10.93 -3.75
N ARG A 49 -4.98 10.34 -4.16
CA ARG A 49 -6.27 10.52 -3.48
C ARG A 49 -6.24 10.16 -1.98
N ASP A 50 -5.44 9.17 -1.58
CA ASP A 50 -5.33 8.80 -0.16
C ASP A 50 -4.66 9.91 0.67
N THR A 51 -3.74 10.72 0.08
CA THR A 51 -3.16 11.92 0.71
C THR A 51 -4.22 13.01 0.89
N ASP A 52 -5.06 13.24 -0.14
CA ASP A 52 -6.13 14.24 -0.07
C ASP A 52 -7.15 13.88 1.01
N VAL A 53 -7.62 12.62 1.03
CA VAL A 53 -8.59 12.15 2.04
C VAL A 53 -8.05 12.33 3.48
N VAL A 54 -6.76 12.07 3.70
CA VAL A 54 -6.17 12.25 5.04
C VAL A 54 -5.97 13.73 5.36
N SER A 55 -5.62 14.57 4.39
CA SER A 55 -5.53 16.02 4.57
C SER A 55 -6.89 16.61 4.96
N ASP A 56 -7.97 16.17 4.29
CA ASP A 56 -9.33 16.59 4.61
C ASP A 56 -9.75 16.15 6.01
N LEU A 57 -9.49 14.88 6.38
CA LEU A 57 -9.79 14.37 7.73
C LEU A 57 -9.01 15.10 8.82
N LEU A 58 -7.72 15.39 8.61
CA LEU A 58 -6.92 16.20 9.53
C LEU A 58 -7.49 17.62 9.67
N SER A 59 -7.88 18.23 8.55
CA SER A 59 -8.49 19.57 8.54
C SER A 59 -9.83 19.61 9.27
N LEU A 60 -10.69 18.58 9.12
CA LEU A 60 -11.91 18.43 9.90
C LEU A 60 -11.63 18.39 11.42
N HIS A 61 -10.56 17.74 11.81
CA HIS A 61 -10.09 17.69 13.20
C HIS A 61 -9.30 18.94 13.60
N GLY A 62 -9.26 19.99 12.79
CA GLY A 62 -8.70 21.31 13.14
C GLY A 62 -7.20 21.45 12.93
N VAL A 63 -6.54 20.46 12.29
CA VAL A 63 -5.14 20.59 11.87
C VAL A 63 -5.08 21.57 10.69
N GLN A 64 -4.20 22.56 10.77
CA GLN A 64 -3.94 23.45 9.64
C GLN A 64 -2.99 22.75 8.65
N ILE A 65 -3.43 22.63 7.39
CA ILE A 65 -2.69 21.96 6.31
C ILE A 65 -2.22 23.01 5.30
N ASP A 66 -0.93 23.00 5.01
CA ASP A 66 -0.32 23.77 3.92
C ASP A 66 0.48 22.79 3.03
N PHE A 67 0.01 22.59 1.79
CA PHE A 67 0.57 21.62 0.85
C PHE A 67 1.09 22.27 -0.40
N ASP A 68 2.42 22.43 -0.50
CA ASP A 68 3.12 22.77 -1.74
C ASP A 68 3.20 21.51 -2.63
N GLN A 69 2.23 21.39 -3.54
CA GLN A 69 2.09 20.23 -4.42
C GLN A 69 3.26 20.07 -5.40
N ASP A 70 3.81 21.18 -5.89
CA ASP A 70 4.92 21.16 -6.84
C ASP A 70 6.19 20.57 -6.21
N ARG A 71 6.47 20.97 -4.97
CA ARG A 71 7.61 20.46 -4.20
C ARG A 71 7.32 19.15 -3.46
N GLY A 72 6.04 18.76 -3.34
CA GLY A 72 5.64 17.64 -2.49
C GLY A 72 5.97 17.88 -1.02
N THR A 73 5.80 19.12 -0.53
CA THR A 73 6.07 19.51 0.85
C THR A 73 4.77 19.80 1.58
N LEU A 74 4.51 19.05 2.63
CA LEU A 74 3.29 19.16 3.44
C LEU A 74 3.64 19.63 4.85
N ARG A 75 3.08 20.79 5.27
CA ARG A 75 3.13 21.29 6.63
C ARG A 75 1.80 21.03 7.33
N MET A 76 1.85 20.52 8.55
CA MET A 76 0.70 20.17 9.39
C MET A 76 0.87 20.81 10.76
N ASP A 77 -0.08 21.65 11.17
CA ASP A 77 -0.07 22.32 12.46
C ASP A 77 -1.28 21.86 13.32
N PRO A 78 -1.05 21.05 14.37
CA PRO A 78 -2.11 20.50 15.22
C PRO A 78 -2.53 21.43 16.38
N SER A 79 -2.17 22.70 16.37
CA SER A 79 -2.41 23.63 17.50
C SER A 79 -3.89 23.77 17.89
N ASN A 80 -4.83 23.44 17.00
CA ASN A 80 -6.27 23.62 17.20
C ASN A 80 -7.08 22.32 17.02
N VAL A 81 -6.54 21.19 17.47
CA VAL A 81 -7.23 19.89 17.36
C VAL A 81 -8.58 19.93 18.08
N LYS A 82 -9.63 19.50 17.38
CA LYS A 82 -11.02 19.49 17.83
C LYS A 82 -11.76 18.24 17.40
N ILE A 83 -12.89 17.96 18.04
CA ILE A 83 -13.79 16.89 17.61
C ILE A 83 -14.44 17.33 16.28
N ALA A 84 -14.29 16.50 15.24
CA ALA A 84 -14.99 16.70 13.98
C ALA A 84 -16.46 16.24 14.08
N SER A 85 -17.35 16.80 13.26
CA SER A 85 -18.72 16.30 13.20
C SER A 85 -18.78 14.91 12.57
N ARG A 86 -19.68 14.05 13.07
CA ARG A 86 -19.84 12.69 12.54
C ARG A 86 -20.22 12.66 11.07
N SER A 87 -21.16 13.53 10.67
CA SER A 87 -21.61 13.63 9.28
C SER A 87 -20.48 13.96 8.30
N ASP A 88 -19.52 14.79 8.74
CA ASP A 88 -18.40 15.17 7.89
C ASP A 88 -17.39 14.03 7.78
N ILE A 89 -17.16 13.28 8.88
CA ILE A 89 -16.30 12.09 8.87
C ILE A 89 -16.91 11.02 7.96
N ASP A 90 -18.22 10.77 8.01
CA ASP A 90 -18.92 9.76 7.20
C ASP A 90 -18.72 9.99 5.71
N THR A 91 -18.75 11.23 5.24
CA THR A 91 -18.58 11.58 3.81
C THR A 91 -17.19 11.24 3.29
N LEU A 92 -16.16 11.27 4.13
CA LEU A 92 -14.77 11.02 3.74
C LEU A 92 -14.30 9.59 4.03
N ALA A 93 -14.80 8.99 5.10
CA ALA A 93 -14.30 7.69 5.58
C ALA A 93 -14.62 6.52 4.65
N GLY A 94 -15.72 6.58 3.88
CA GLY A 94 -16.08 5.57 2.90
C GLY A 94 -15.06 5.37 1.77
N ALA A 95 -14.13 6.30 1.58
CA ALA A 95 -13.09 6.22 0.55
C ALA A 95 -11.80 5.53 0.99
N SER A 96 -11.55 5.37 2.31
CA SER A 96 -10.26 4.90 2.84
C SER A 96 -10.44 4.09 4.13
N ARG A 97 -9.42 3.30 4.48
CA ARG A 97 -9.33 2.62 5.78
C ARG A 97 -8.47 3.36 6.81
N ILE A 98 -7.82 4.43 6.40
CA ILE A 98 -6.92 5.22 7.26
C ILE A 98 -7.63 5.80 8.51
N PRO A 99 -8.95 6.15 8.47
CA PRO A 99 -9.62 6.71 9.64
C PRO A 99 -9.47 5.90 10.93
N ILE A 100 -9.30 4.55 10.86
CA ILE A 100 -9.06 3.73 12.04
C ILE A 100 -7.79 4.13 12.80
N LEU A 101 -6.76 4.64 12.11
CA LEU A 101 -5.49 5.03 12.72
C LEU A 101 -5.56 6.35 13.48
N PHE A 102 -6.59 7.17 13.23
CA PHE A 102 -6.84 8.39 13.98
C PHE A 102 -7.21 8.11 15.46
N CYS A 103 -7.68 6.90 15.76
CA CYS A 103 -8.18 6.56 17.12
C CYS A 103 -7.15 6.82 18.22
N GLY A 104 -5.94 6.28 18.07
CA GLY A 104 -4.88 6.46 19.07
C GLY A 104 -4.57 7.94 19.32
N PRO A 105 -4.18 8.70 18.29
CA PRO A 105 -3.93 10.14 18.42
C PRO A 105 -5.10 10.93 18.99
N LEU A 106 -6.34 10.71 18.55
CA LEU A 106 -7.51 11.42 19.03
C LEU A 106 -7.85 11.08 20.49
N LEU A 107 -7.64 9.83 20.92
CA LEU A 107 -7.80 9.44 22.33
C LEU A 107 -6.81 10.19 23.23
N HIS A 108 -5.60 10.48 22.76
CA HIS A 108 -4.63 11.29 23.53
C HIS A 108 -5.00 12.76 23.52
N GLN A 109 -5.41 13.32 22.40
CA GLN A 109 -5.71 14.74 22.25
C GLN A 109 -7.09 15.13 22.84
N LEU A 110 -8.12 14.34 22.56
CA LEU A 110 -9.51 14.70 22.81
C LEU A 110 -10.20 13.78 23.83
N GLY A 111 -9.62 12.62 24.13
CA GLY A 111 -10.23 11.62 25.02
C GLY A 111 -11.27 10.74 24.35
N GLU A 112 -11.66 11.02 23.11
CA GLU A 112 -12.61 10.20 22.35
C GLU A 112 -12.28 10.18 20.86
N ALA A 113 -12.76 9.13 20.17
CA ALA A 113 -12.68 8.97 18.73
C ALA A 113 -13.93 8.28 18.20
N PHE A 114 -14.29 8.58 16.95
CA PHE A 114 -15.40 7.94 16.24
C PHE A 114 -14.90 7.41 14.91
N ILE A 115 -15.32 6.20 14.55
CA ILE A 115 -15.02 5.56 13.28
C ILE A 115 -16.32 5.08 12.65
N PRO A 116 -16.70 5.63 11.50
CA PRO A 116 -17.84 5.15 10.75
C PRO A 116 -17.52 3.83 10.04
N GLU A 117 -18.45 3.32 9.25
CA GLU A 117 -18.18 2.19 8.37
C GLU A 117 -17.06 2.52 7.39
N LEU A 118 -16.01 1.68 7.38
CA LEU A 118 -14.79 1.95 6.61
C LEU A 118 -14.88 1.37 5.19
N GLY A 119 -14.58 2.19 4.22
CA GLY A 119 -14.40 1.79 2.83
C GLY A 119 -13.02 1.20 2.53
N GLY A 120 -12.61 1.23 1.27
CA GLY A 120 -11.30 0.78 0.78
C GLY A 120 -11.38 -0.25 -0.34
N CYS A 121 -10.23 -0.82 -0.75
CA CYS A 121 -10.18 -1.82 -1.81
C CYS A 121 -10.88 -3.13 -1.41
N ALA A 122 -11.66 -3.70 -2.32
CA ALA A 122 -12.41 -4.96 -2.13
C ALA A 122 -11.49 -6.19 -2.29
N ILE A 123 -10.45 -6.30 -1.46
CA ILE A 123 -9.45 -7.39 -1.49
C ILE A 123 -9.64 -8.42 -0.35
N GLY A 124 -10.87 -8.65 0.06
CA GLY A 124 -11.25 -9.52 1.18
C GLY A 124 -11.93 -8.77 2.32
N GLY A 125 -12.34 -9.49 3.36
CA GLY A 125 -13.13 -8.95 4.48
C GLY A 125 -12.41 -7.90 5.33
N ARG A 126 -11.08 -7.91 5.37
CA ARG A 126 -10.20 -6.93 6.06
C ARG A 126 -10.79 -6.38 7.36
N PRO A 127 -11.10 -7.24 8.35
CA PRO A 127 -11.72 -6.82 9.61
C PRO A 127 -10.79 -5.83 10.36
N ILE A 128 -11.39 -4.98 11.20
CA ILE A 128 -10.66 -4.04 12.06
C ILE A 128 -10.49 -4.56 13.49
N ASP A 129 -10.76 -5.83 13.70
CA ASP A 129 -10.75 -6.50 15.02
C ASP A 129 -9.39 -6.35 15.72
N PHE A 130 -8.27 -6.53 15.04
CA PHE A 130 -6.94 -6.32 15.62
C PHE A 130 -6.69 -4.89 16.08
N HIS A 131 -7.18 -3.89 15.34
CA HIS A 131 -7.10 -2.49 15.77
C HIS A 131 -7.91 -2.26 17.05
N LEU A 132 -9.15 -2.75 17.08
CA LEU A 132 -10.03 -2.57 18.24
C LEU A 132 -9.53 -3.35 19.46
N GLU A 133 -9.00 -4.56 19.25
CA GLU A 133 -8.41 -5.35 20.34
C GLU A 133 -7.17 -4.67 20.92
N THR A 134 -6.29 -4.11 20.07
CA THR A 134 -5.14 -3.32 20.49
C THR A 134 -5.56 -2.15 21.37
N LEU A 135 -6.58 -1.40 20.96
CA LEU A 135 -7.10 -0.26 21.73
C LEU A 135 -7.70 -0.71 23.07
N ARG A 136 -8.43 -1.84 23.12
CA ARG A 136 -8.93 -2.40 24.39
C ARG A 136 -7.80 -2.83 25.32
N LYS A 137 -6.73 -3.42 24.81
CA LYS A 137 -5.55 -3.78 25.62
C LYS A 137 -4.87 -2.56 26.25
N PHE A 138 -4.94 -1.40 25.62
CA PHE A 138 -4.50 -0.12 26.18
C PHE A 138 -5.50 0.47 27.20
N GLY A 139 -6.64 -0.17 27.44
CA GLY A 139 -7.67 0.28 28.37
C GLY A 139 -8.76 1.13 27.74
N ALA A 140 -8.74 1.37 26.42
CA ALA A 140 -9.80 2.13 25.77
C ALA A 140 -11.15 1.41 25.82
N ILE A 141 -12.21 2.17 26.05
CA ILE A 141 -13.61 1.69 26.03
C ILE A 141 -14.08 1.73 24.58
N VAL A 142 -14.35 0.56 24.00
CA VAL A 142 -14.77 0.41 22.59
C VAL A 142 -16.21 -0.05 22.52
N ASP A 143 -17.08 0.83 22.05
CA ASP A 143 -18.52 0.59 21.89
C ASP A 143 -18.90 0.56 20.40
N LYS A 144 -19.45 -0.58 19.96
CA LYS A 144 -19.93 -0.74 18.58
C LYS A 144 -21.42 -0.41 18.55
N GLN A 145 -21.78 0.58 17.75
CA GLN A 145 -23.13 1.05 17.52
C GLN A 145 -23.52 0.92 16.05
N PRO A 146 -24.81 1.03 15.69
CA PRO A 146 -25.23 0.95 14.28
C PRO A 146 -24.65 2.04 13.36
N ASP A 147 -24.25 3.17 13.93
CA ASP A 147 -23.63 4.30 13.22
C ASP A 147 -22.10 4.19 13.09
N GLY A 148 -21.48 3.21 13.76
CA GLY A 148 -20.02 3.02 13.74
C GLY A 148 -19.45 2.58 15.08
N VAL A 149 -18.17 2.84 15.28
CA VAL A 149 -17.44 2.47 16.50
C VAL A 149 -17.06 3.73 17.29
N HIS A 150 -17.56 3.80 18.53
CA HIS A 150 -17.25 4.87 19.48
C HIS A 150 -16.16 4.40 20.44
N ILE A 151 -15.11 5.19 20.60
CA ILE A 151 -13.97 4.83 21.42
C ILE A 151 -13.69 5.96 22.39
N LYS A 152 -13.52 5.62 23.68
CA LYS A 152 -13.26 6.60 24.75
C LYS A 152 -12.05 6.20 25.58
N ARG A 153 -11.27 7.19 25.96
CA ARG A 153 -10.21 7.04 26.94
C ARG A 153 -10.84 6.98 28.35
N PRO A 154 -10.51 5.98 29.18
CA PRO A 154 -11.00 5.95 30.58
C PRO A 154 -10.37 7.08 31.40
N ALA A 155 -10.99 7.40 32.53
CA ALA A 155 -10.48 8.42 33.45
C ALA A 155 -9.06 8.09 33.99
N SER A 156 -8.71 6.80 34.06
CA SER A 156 -7.37 6.31 34.44
C SER A 156 -6.29 6.54 33.36
N GLY A 157 -6.67 7.05 32.18
CA GLY A 157 -5.75 7.16 31.04
C GLY A 157 -5.57 5.85 30.27
N LEU A 158 -4.79 5.91 29.19
CA LEU A 158 -4.31 4.73 28.45
C LEU A 158 -2.97 4.29 29.04
N HIS A 159 -2.73 2.99 29.09
CA HIS A 159 -1.53 2.39 29.69
C HIS A 159 -0.79 1.46 28.74
N GLY A 160 0.48 1.19 29.01
CA GLY A 160 1.28 0.21 28.28
C GLY A 160 0.72 -1.21 28.43
N ALA A 161 0.94 -2.05 27.42
CA ALA A 161 0.41 -3.40 27.36
C ALA A 161 1.34 -4.36 26.62
N ILE A 162 1.15 -5.67 26.83
CA ILE A 162 1.73 -6.72 25.98
C ILE A 162 0.70 -7.08 24.92
N ILE A 163 1.08 -6.84 23.65
CA ILE A 163 0.27 -7.14 22.47
C ILE A 163 0.98 -8.23 21.69
N GLU A 164 0.29 -9.33 21.42
CA GLU A 164 0.78 -10.41 20.58
C GLU A 164 -0.12 -10.52 19.36
N LEU A 165 0.44 -10.28 18.18
CA LEU A 165 -0.29 -10.41 16.93
C LEU A 165 -0.15 -11.85 16.41
N PRO A 166 -1.26 -12.54 16.09
CA PRO A 166 -1.21 -13.89 15.54
C PRO A 166 -0.65 -13.93 14.11
N PHE A 167 -0.56 -12.77 13.49
CA PHE A 167 -0.03 -12.53 12.15
C PHE A 167 0.55 -11.13 12.07
N PRO A 168 1.69 -10.89 11.38
CA PRO A 168 2.30 -9.57 11.25
C PRO A 168 1.42 -8.60 10.46
N SER A 169 0.42 -8.04 11.12
CA SER A 169 -0.52 -7.08 10.54
C SER A 169 0.09 -5.70 10.52
N VAL A 170 0.28 -5.13 9.32
CA VAL A 170 0.77 -3.75 9.13
C VAL A 170 -0.13 -2.76 9.87
N GLY A 171 -1.45 -2.79 9.63
CA GLY A 171 -2.38 -1.85 10.25
C GLY A 171 -2.44 -1.96 11.78
N ALA A 172 -2.39 -3.17 12.35
CA ALA A 172 -2.37 -3.34 13.81
C ALA A 172 -1.04 -2.87 14.42
N THR A 173 0.08 -3.03 13.73
CA THR A 173 1.37 -2.49 14.13
C THR A 173 1.36 -0.95 14.12
N GLU A 174 0.84 -0.34 13.04
CA GLU A 174 0.65 1.11 12.94
C GLU A 174 -0.24 1.65 14.07
N GLN A 175 -1.38 0.97 14.35
CA GLN A 175 -2.29 1.34 15.44
C GLN A 175 -1.59 1.29 16.79
N THR A 176 -0.80 0.23 17.02
CA THR A 176 -0.02 0.08 18.27
C THR A 176 0.98 1.21 18.42
N LEU A 177 1.79 1.49 17.40
CA LEU A 177 2.79 2.55 17.39
C LEU A 177 2.15 3.92 17.69
N LEU A 178 1.14 4.31 16.90
CA LEU A 178 0.47 5.60 17.00
C LEU A 178 -0.28 5.81 18.33
N THR A 179 -0.60 4.72 19.05
CA THR A 179 -1.26 4.83 20.34
C THR A 179 -0.26 4.76 21.50
N ALA A 180 0.66 3.78 21.46
CA ALA A 180 1.54 3.46 22.59
C ALA A 180 2.55 4.56 22.93
N VAL A 181 2.97 5.37 21.94
CA VAL A 181 4.01 6.41 22.14
C VAL A 181 3.65 7.47 23.20
N ARG A 182 2.37 7.59 23.57
CA ARG A 182 1.91 8.48 24.65
C ARG A 182 1.18 7.75 25.79
N ASN A 183 1.14 6.41 25.79
CA ASN A 183 0.55 5.65 26.88
C ASN A 183 1.47 5.68 28.10
N GLU A 184 0.92 5.67 29.31
CA GLU A 184 1.73 5.52 30.51
C GLU A 184 2.36 4.12 30.57
N GLY A 185 3.68 4.04 30.77
CA GLY A 185 4.43 2.80 30.91
C GLY A 185 4.97 2.24 29.57
N ILE A 186 5.28 0.95 29.57
CA ILE A 186 5.93 0.26 28.45
C ILE A 186 4.94 -0.63 27.71
N THR A 187 4.93 -0.51 26.40
CA THR A 187 4.23 -1.44 25.50
C THR A 187 5.24 -2.39 24.86
N THR A 188 4.92 -3.68 24.84
CA THR A 188 5.67 -4.72 24.09
C THR A 188 4.75 -5.30 23.02
N LEU A 189 5.06 -5.06 21.75
CA LEU A 189 4.36 -5.63 20.62
C LEU A 189 5.19 -6.78 20.06
N LYS A 190 4.64 -8.01 20.09
CA LYS A 190 5.23 -9.21 19.52
C LYS A 190 4.57 -9.59 18.20
N GLY A 191 5.34 -10.14 17.26
CA GLY A 191 4.85 -10.48 15.93
C GLY A 191 4.52 -9.27 15.07
N ALA A 192 5.23 -8.16 15.26
CA ALA A 192 5.02 -6.92 14.53
C ALA A 192 5.31 -7.06 13.01
N ALA A 193 4.64 -6.26 12.21
CA ALA A 193 5.06 -5.96 10.86
C ALA A 193 6.35 -5.12 10.91
N ILE A 194 7.30 -5.40 10.01
CA ILE A 194 8.60 -4.72 9.92
C ILE A 194 8.91 -4.27 8.48
N GLU A 195 7.89 -3.99 7.70
CA GLU A 195 8.02 -3.41 6.38
C GLU A 195 8.79 -2.09 6.44
N PRO A 196 9.53 -1.71 5.38
CA PRO A 196 10.24 -0.43 5.33
C PRO A 196 9.36 0.77 5.73
N GLU A 197 8.09 0.75 5.37
CA GLU A 197 7.10 1.78 5.71
C GLU A 197 6.81 1.84 7.23
N ILE A 198 6.87 0.69 7.93
CA ILE A 198 6.75 0.64 9.40
C ILE A 198 8.00 1.20 10.06
N LEU A 199 9.18 0.82 9.56
CA LEU A 199 10.44 1.33 10.10
C LEU A 199 10.56 2.83 9.87
N ASP A 200 10.07 3.34 8.75
CA ASP A 200 10.06 4.78 8.47
C ASP A 200 9.06 5.53 9.36
N LEU A 201 7.90 4.93 9.70
CA LEU A 201 6.99 5.49 10.70
C LEU A 201 7.64 5.52 12.10
N ILE A 202 8.41 4.50 12.47
CA ILE A 202 9.21 4.51 13.72
C ILE A 202 10.23 5.65 13.69
N ASN A 203 10.93 5.86 12.58
CA ASN A 203 11.86 6.98 12.41
C ASN A 203 11.17 8.34 12.60
N VAL A 204 9.95 8.51 12.07
CA VAL A 204 9.13 9.71 12.29
C VAL A 204 8.83 9.89 13.77
N LEU A 205 8.32 8.85 14.43
CA LEU A 205 7.97 8.91 15.85
C LEU A 205 9.19 9.17 16.74
N GLN A 206 10.36 8.60 16.42
CA GLN A 206 11.61 8.90 17.12
C GLN A 206 12.06 10.36 16.93
N LYS A 207 11.88 10.94 15.73
CA LYS A 207 12.11 12.37 15.49
C LYS A 207 11.16 13.26 16.29
N MET A 208 9.99 12.74 16.66
CA MET A 208 9.03 13.36 17.56
C MET A 208 9.40 13.20 19.05
N CYS A 209 10.53 12.57 19.35
CA CYS A 209 11.03 12.22 20.68
C CYS A 209 10.36 10.98 21.32
N ALA A 210 9.75 10.09 20.54
CA ALA A 210 9.30 8.80 21.04
C ALA A 210 10.48 7.86 21.32
N ILE A 211 10.32 6.98 22.31
CA ILE A 211 11.32 5.99 22.69
C ILE A 211 10.84 4.62 22.19
N ILE A 212 11.48 4.13 21.11
CA ILE A 212 11.06 2.90 20.43
C ILE A 212 12.30 2.08 20.09
N SER A 213 12.28 0.78 20.39
CA SER A 213 13.28 -0.20 19.94
C SER A 213 12.62 -1.35 19.17
N VAL A 214 13.35 -1.90 18.20
CA VAL A 214 12.92 -3.02 17.37
C VAL A 214 13.91 -4.15 17.50
N ASP A 215 13.46 -5.32 17.94
CA ASP A 215 14.27 -6.51 18.09
C ASP A 215 14.17 -7.41 16.82
N THR A 216 15.14 -8.30 16.65
CA THR A 216 15.26 -9.17 15.46
C THR A 216 14.14 -10.20 15.33
N ASP A 217 13.43 -10.52 16.42
CA ASP A 217 12.30 -11.46 16.49
C ASP A 217 10.94 -10.81 16.18
N ARG A 218 10.92 -9.60 15.59
CA ARG A 218 9.71 -8.79 15.35
C ARG A 218 9.05 -8.30 16.63
N THR A 219 9.78 -8.14 17.71
CA THR A 219 9.30 -7.48 18.92
C THR A 219 9.62 -6.00 18.86
N ILE A 220 8.62 -5.15 19.06
CA ILE A 220 8.78 -3.70 19.18
C ILE A 220 8.47 -3.31 20.61
N ARG A 221 9.39 -2.58 21.27
CA ARG A 221 9.20 -2.01 22.60
C ARG A 221 9.02 -0.51 22.49
N ILE A 222 7.99 0.03 23.12
CA ILE A 222 7.62 1.43 23.08
C ILE A 222 7.47 1.91 24.52
N GLU A 223 8.27 2.89 24.91
CA GLU A 223 8.11 3.59 26.18
C GLU A 223 7.31 4.86 25.93
N GLY A 224 6.18 5.00 26.58
CA GLY A 224 5.31 6.16 26.42
C GLY A 224 5.88 7.42 27.01
N VAL A 225 5.74 8.52 26.30
CA VAL A 225 6.23 9.84 26.71
C VAL A 225 5.08 10.84 26.87
N ALA A 226 5.24 11.79 27.79
CA ALA A 226 4.19 12.77 28.06
C ALA A 226 3.95 13.76 26.91
N LYS A 227 5.01 14.08 26.13
CA LYS A 227 4.98 15.07 25.06
C LYS A 227 5.75 14.58 23.84
N LEU A 228 5.24 14.90 22.66
CA LEU A 228 5.88 14.69 21.39
C LEU A 228 5.97 16.00 20.62
N THR A 229 7.10 16.28 20.01
CA THR A 229 7.29 17.45 19.15
C THR A 229 6.88 17.14 17.72
N GLY A 230 6.70 18.16 16.89
CA GLY A 230 6.61 17.97 15.45
C GLY A 230 7.90 17.41 14.86
N TYR A 231 7.82 16.94 13.64
CA TYR A 231 8.93 16.33 12.91
C TYR A 231 9.23 17.02 11.60
N ARG A 232 10.45 16.79 11.08
CA ARG A 232 10.84 17.04 9.68
C ARG A 232 11.34 15.74 9.10
N HIS A 233 10.68 15.26 8.03
CA HIS A 233 11.00 13.96 7.46
C HIS A 233 10.77 13.94 5.94
N THR A 234 11.65 13.22 5.21
CA THR A 234 11.45 12.92 3.80
C THR A 234 10.91 11.49 3.69
N ALA A 235 9.72 11.34 3.13
CA ALA A 235 9.08 10.04 2.97
C ALA A 235 9.92 9.12 2.08
N LEU A 236 10.07 7.84 2.48
CA LEU A 236 10.67 6.82 1.63
C LEU A 236 9.87 6.70 0.32
N PRO A 237 10.54 6.43 -0.83
CA PRO A 237 9.86 6.26 -2.10
C PRO A 237 8.97 5.00 -2.13
N ASP A 238 7.92 5.01 -2.98
CA ASP A 238 6.98 3.88 -3.10
C ASP A 238 7.58 2.71 -3.89
N ARG A 239 8.11 1.73 -3.16
CA ARG A 239 8.66 0.49 -3.71
C ARG A 239 7.61 -0.37 -4.44
N ILE A 240 6.31 -0.18 -4.16
CA ILE A 240 5.24 -0.93 -4.81
C ILE A 240 5.00 -0.33 -6.20
N GLU A 241 4.97 0.98 -6.30
CA GLU A 241 4.89 1.67 -7.59
C GLU A 241 6.12 1.34 -8.45
N ALA A 242 7.33 1.40 -7.87
CA ALA A 242 8.57 1.05 -8.58
C ALA A 242 8.55 -0.38 -9.14
N ALA A 243 8.10 -1.36 -8.35
CA ALA A 243 7.96 -2.75 -8.78
C ALA A 243 6.92 -2.93 -9.89
N SER A 244 5.85 -2.14 -9.85
CA SER A 244 4.81 -2.18 -10.88
C SER A 244 5.34 -1.69 -12.24
N TRP A 245 6.12 -0.60 -12.25
CA TRP A 245 6.78 -0.12 -13.46
C TRP A 245 7.88 -1.06 -13.95
N ALA A 246 8.62 -1.71 -13.04
CA ALA A 246 9.58 -2.76 -13.40
C ALA A 246 8.88 -3.94 -14.10
N ALA A 247 7.75 -4.41 -13.56
CA ALA A 247 6.96 -5.47 -14.19
C ALA A 247 6.42 -5.04 -15.56
N ALA A 248 6.02 -3.76 -15.72
CA ALA A 248 5.60 -3.20 -16.99
C ALA A 248 6.76 -3.20 -18.03
N ALA A 249 7.98 -2.80 -17.63
CA ALA A 249 9.16 -2.88 -18.48
C ALA A 249 9.39 -4.31 -18.98
N LEU A 250 9.27 -5.29 -18.08
CA LEU A 250 9.49 -6.69 -18.42
C LEU A 250 8.42 -7.23 -19.37
N ALA A 251 7.14 -6.97 -19.07
CA ALA A 251 6.02 -7.49 -19.86
C ALA A 251 5.95 -6.87 -21.27
N THR A 252 6.34 -5.61 -21.44
CA THR A 252 6.31 -4.88 -22.73
C THR A 252 7.63 -4.95 -23.50
N ARG A 253 8.62 -5.73 -23.05
CA ARG A 253 9.99 -5.74 -23.59
C ARG A 253 10.63 -4.35 -23.61
N GLY A 254 10.38 -3.58 -22.57
CA GLY A 254 10.76 -2.19 -22.42
C GLY A 254 12.07 -1.99 -21.66
N ASP A 255 12.32 -0.71 -21.36
CA ASP A 255 13.51 -0.20 -20.69
C ASP A 255 13.13 1.09 -19.96
N ILE A 256 12.95 1.01 -18.64
CA ILE A 256 12.43 2.09 -17.80
C ILE A 256 13.44 2.41 -16.70
N TYR A 257 13.88 3.66 -16.63
CA TYR A 257 14.57 4.17 -15.44
C TYR A 257 13.54 4.70 -14.42
N VAL A 258 13.56 4.14 -13.22
CA VAL A 258 12.67 4.55 -12.12
C VAL A 258 13.47 5.32 -11.09
N ARG A 259 13.43 6.66 -11.17
CA ARG A 259 14.03 7.56 -10.21
C ARG A 259 13.32 7.44 -8.86
N GLY A 260 14.10 7.32 -7.79
CA GLY A 260 13.59 7.12 -6.43
C GLY A 260 13.41 5.63 -6.07
N ALA A 261 13.51 4.67 -7.01
CA ALA A 261 13.54 3.25 -6.63
C ALA A 261 14.77 2.95 -5.77
N HIS A 262 14.55 2.33 -4.60
CA HIS A 262 15.60 2.12 -3.60
C HIS A 262 15.87 0.64 -3.40
N GLN A 263 17.08 0.20 -3.75
CA GLN A 263 17.47 -1.23 -3.73
C GLN A 263 17.20 -1.94 -2.40
N PRO A 264 17.57 -1.40 -1.23
CA PRO A 264 17.38 -2.08 0.05
C PRO A 264 15.91 -2.44 0.33
N ASP A 265 14.95 -1.62 -0.14
CA ASP A 265 13.52 -1.83 0.09
C ASP A 265 12.91 -2.84 -0.89
N MET A 266 13.66 -3.23 -1.95
CA MET A 266 13.20 -4.06 -3.06
C MET A 266 13.98 -5.38 -3.22
N THR A 267 14.85 -5.74 -2.29
CA THR A 267 15.82 -6.85 -2.43
C THR A 267 15.15 -8.15 -2.92
N THR A 268 14.06 -8.57 -2.30
CA THR A 268 13.34 -9.80 -2.66
C THR A 268 12.67 -9.68 -4.04
N PHE A 269 12.13 -8.51 -4.37
CA PHE A 269 11.59 -8.23 -5.70
C PHE A 269 12.67 -8.32 -6.79
N LEU A 270 13.80 -7.65 -6.59
CA LEU A 270 14.94 -7.63 -7.53
C LEU A 270 15.49 -9.04 -7.81
N ASN A 271 15.61 -9.87 -6.76
CA ASN A 271 16.00 -11.26 -6.91
C ASN A 271 14.99 -12.05 -7.77
N THR A 272 13.70 -11.86 -7.52
CA THR A 272 12.63 -12.51 -8.27
C THR A 272 12.59 -12.02 -9.72
N PHE A 273 12.72 -10.71 -9.92
CA PHE A 273 12.77 -10.07 -11.24
C PHE A 273 13.90 -10.66 -12.10
N ARG A 274 15.09 -10.84 -11.51
CA ARG A 274 16.24 -11.49 -12.19
C ARG A 274 15.98 -12.97 -12.48
N LYS A 275 15.33 -13.71 -11.58
CA LYS A 275 14.98 -15.13 -11.82
C LYS A 275 14.01 -15.30 -12.98
N VAL A 276 13.09 -14.33 -13.19
CA VAL A 276 12.17 -14.32 -14.34
C VAL A 276 12.91 -13.99 -15.65
N GLY A 277 14.14 -13.47 -15.58
CA GLY A 277 14.94 -13.08 -16.75
C GLY A 277 15.01 -11.57 -16.99
N GLY A 278 14.49 -10.76 -16.07
CA GLY A 278 14.65 -9.30 -16.11
C GLY A 278 16.06 -8.86 -15.72
N ALA A 279 16.51 -7.76 -16.29
CA ALA A 279 17.78 -7.13 -15.96
C ALA A 279 17.58 -5.75 -15.35
N PHE A 280 18.50 -5.33 -14.49
CA PHE A 280 18.46 -4.02 -13.86
C PHE A 280 19.85 -3.49 -13.53
N ASP A 281 20.01 -2.17 -13.62
CA ASP A 281 21.19 -1.41 -13.20
C ASP A 281 20.79 -0.47 -12.07
N ILE A 282 21.63 -0.35 -11.04
CA ILE A 282 21.37 0.44 -9.84
C ILE A 282 22.37 1.59 -9.78
N ASP A 283 21.88 2.78 -9.50
CA ASP A 283 22.70 3.94 -9.16
C ASP A 283 22.20 4.65 -7.89
N ALA A 284 22.76 5.84 -7.61
CA ALA A 284 22.41 6.58 -6.40
C ALA A 284 21.00 7.19 -6.42
N ASP A 285 20.43 7.41 -7.61
CA ASP A 285 19.17 8.12 -7.80
C ASP A 285 17.98 7.19 -8.07
N GLY A 286 18.26 5.93 -8.50
CA GLY A 286 17.19 5.01 -8.87
C GLY A 286 17.66 3.66 -9.40
N ILE A 287 16.76 3.02 -10.13
CA ILE A 287 17.00 1.71 -10.75
C ILE A 287 16.45 1.72 -12.16
N ARG A 288 17.27 1.32 -13.13
CA ARG A 288 16.86 1.02 -14.49
C ARG A 288 16.42 -0.43 -14.56
N PHE A 289 15.21 -0.69 -15.03
CA PHE A 289 14.66 -2.02 -15.25
C PHE A 289 14.44 -2.26 -16.74
N TYR A 290 14.92 -3.40 -17.27
CA TYR A 290 14.78 -3.66 -18.69
C TYR A 290 14.68 -5.15 -19.03
N HIS A 291 14.09 -5.42 -20.18
CA HIS A 291 14.05 -6.73 -20.79
C HIS A 291 15.33 -6.95 -21.62
N PRO A 292 16.18 -7.95 -21.29
CA PRO A 292 17.49 -8.09 -21.93
C PRO A 292 17.45 -8.64 -23.37
N GLY A 293 16.25 -9.01 -23.88
CA GLY A 293 16.07 -9.59 -25.22
C GLY A 293 15.92 -11.10 -25.22
N GLU A 294 16.33 -11.79 -24.17
CA GLU A 294 16.23 -13.24 -24.02
C GLU A 294 14.83 -13.66 -23.55
N PRO A 295 14.38 -14.91 -23.78
CA PRO A 295 13.11 -15.40 -23.27
C PRO A 295 13.00 -15.29 -21.74
N LEU A 296 11.82 -14.97 -21.26
CA LEU A 296 11.54 -14.94 -19.82
C LEU A 296 11.33 -16.37 -19.30
N HIS A 297 11.68 -16.60 -18.03
CA HIS A 297 11.62 -17.90 -17.38
C HIS A 297 10.44 -18.01 -16.41
N SER A 298 9.81 -19.19 -16.42
CA SER A 298 8.79 -19.53 -15.40
C SER A 298 9.42 -19.70 -14.01
N ILE A 299 8.66 -19.37 -12.99
CA ILE A 299 9.08 -19.47 -11.59
C ILE A 299 7.97 -20.05 -10.69
N ALA A 300 8.37 -20.63 -9.56
CA ALA A 300 7.50 -20.84 -8.42
C ALA A 300 7.71 -19.70 -7.41
N LEU A 301 6.63 -19.04 -7.02
CA LEU A 301 6.62 -17.84 -6.17
C LEU A 301 5.59 -17.99 -5.06
N GLU A 302 5.98 -17.67 -3.84
CA GLU A 302 5.07 -17.51 -2.70
C GLU A 302 5.13 -16.08 -2.19
N THR A 303 3.97 -15.48 -1.97
CA THR A 303 3.93 -14.20 -1.25
C THR A 303 4.17 -14.42 0.24
N ALA A 304 4.75 -13.43 0.90
CA ALA A 304 4.95 -13.48 2.34
C ALA A 304 5.03 -12.05 2.91
N VAL A 305 4.91 -11.95 4.23
CA VAL A 305 5.20 -10.70 4.94
C VAL A 305 6.69 -10.32 4.78
N HIS A 306 7.00 -9.03 4.88
CA HIS A 306 8.38 -8.57 4.75
C HIS A 306 9.34 -9.34 5.70
N PRO A 307 10.55 -9.76 5.23
CA PRO A 307 11.21 -9.44 3.97
C PRO A 307 10.91 -10.42 2.81
N GLY A 308 9.84 -11.20 2.88
CA GLY A 308 9.41 -12.06 1.79
C GLY A 308 8.88 -11.29 0.59
N PHE A 309 8.42 -12.02 -0.44
CA PHE A 309 7.85 -11.40 -1.64
C PHE A 309 6.48 -10.80 -1.32
N MET A 310 6.38 -9.47 -1.46
CA MET A 310 5.19 -8.73 -1.06
C MET A 310 3.98 -9.07 -1.93
N THR A 311 2.81 -9.24 -1.29
CA THR A 311 1.53 -9.53 -1.98
C THR A 311 1.15 -8.46 -3.03
N ASP A 312 1.52 -7.19 -2.83
CA ASP A 312 1.22 -6.11 -3.77
C ASP A 312 2.13 -6.12 -5.03
N TRP A 313 3.21 -6.89 -5.03
CA TRP A 313 4.09 -7.07 -6.18
C TRP A 313 3.64 -8.20 -7.12
N GLN A 314 2.80 -9.13 -6.62
CA GLN A 314 2.46 -10.32 -7.39
C GLN A 314 1.61 -10.02 -8.62
N GLN A 315 0.62 -9.15 -8.52
CA GLN A 315 -0.32 -8.88 -9.61
C GLN A 315 0.37 -8.29 -10.85
N PRO A 316 1.20 -7.22 -10.74
CA PRO A 316 2.00 -6.74 -11.87
C PRO A 316 2.95 -7.80 -12.42
N LEU A 317 3.61 -8.57 -11.55
CA LEU A 317 4.54 -9.62 -11.99
C LEU A 317 3.84 -10.76 -12.71
N VAL A 318 2.63 -11.15 -12.31
CA VAL A 318 1.84 -12.20 -13.01
C VAL A 318 1.60 -11.83 -14.46
N VAL A 319 1.43 -10.55 -14.81
CA VAL A 319 1.32 -10.15 -16.22
C VAL A 319 2.62 -10.47 -16.99
N ALA A 320 3.78 -10.16 -16.42
CA ALA A 320 5.06 -10.54 -17.04
C ALA A 320 5.22 -12.06 -17.14
N LEU A 321 4.76 -12.83 -16.15
CA LEU A 321 4.80 -14.30 -16.18
C LEU A 321 3.91 -14.89 -17.26
N THR A 322 2.88 -14.19 -17.77
CA THR A 322 2.14 -14.65 -18.97
C THR A 322 3.01 -14.69 -20.22
N GLN A 323 4.11 -13.95 -20.25
CA GLN A 323 5.07 -13.87 -21.35
C GLN A 323 6.30 -14.78 -21.12
N ALA A 324 6.38 -15.49 -19.98
CA ALA A 324 7.49 -16.38 -19.64
C ALA A 324 7.29 -17.79 -20.22
N GLU A 325 8.37 -18.46 -20.60
CA GLU A 325 8.33 -19.83 -21.10
C GLU A 325 8.09 -20.85 -19.98
N GLY A 326 7.10 -21.72 -20.13
CA GLY A 326 6.79 -22.80 -19.22
C GLY A 326 5.65 -22.52 -18.26
N LEU A 327 5.66 -23.15 -17.08
CA LEU A 327 4.61 -23.06 -16.07
C LEU A 327 5.13 -22.30 -14.84
N SER A 328 4.53 -21.15 -14.55
CA SER A 328 4.77 -20.44 -13.30
C SER A 328 3.69 -20.78 -12.29
N ILE A 329 4.07 -20.91 -11.01
CA ILE A 329 3.15 -21.12 -9.88
C ILE A 329 3.26 -19.93 -8.95
N VAL A 330 2.13 -19.31 -8.63
CA VAL A 330 2.07 -18.22 -7.65
C VAL A 330 1.12 -18.61 -6.53
N HIS A 331 1.64 -18.65 -5.28
CA HIS A 331 0.89 -18.98 -4.09
C HIS A 331 0.77 -17.74 -3.20
N GLU A 332 -0.47 -17.29 -2.94
CA GLU A 332 -0.80 -16.14 -2.09
C GLU A 332 -1.02 -16.60 -0.65
N THR A 333 -0.22 -16.08 0.28
CA THR A 333 -0.30 -16.47 1.70
C THR A 333 -0.79 -15.34 2.61
N VAL A 334 -0.92 -14.11 2.08
CA VAL A 334 -1.19 -12.90 2.88
C VAL A 334 -2.66 -12.48 2.85
N TYR A 335 -3.30 -12.50 1.66
CA TYR A 335 -4.70 -12.09 1.50
C TYR A 335 -5.58 -13.21 0.93
N GLU A 336 -6.86 -13.20 1.34
CA GLU A 336 -7.83 -14.27 1.05
C GLU A 336 -8.23 -14.36 -0.42
N ASN A 337 -8.40 -13.25 -1.10
CA ASN A 337 -9.01 -13.21 -2.44
C ASN A 337 -8.26 -12.27 -3.37
N ARG A 338 -7.06 -12.67 -3.77
CA ARG A 338 -6.13 -11.78 -4.47
C ARG A 338 -6.01 -12.04 -5.97
N PHE A 339 -6.63 -13.12 -6.49
CA PHE A 339 -6.53 -13.51 -7.90
C PHE A 339 -7.71 -13.07 -8.78
N GLY A 340 -8.62 -12.21 -8.29
CA GLY A 340 -9.74 -11.68 -9.08
C GLY A 340 -9.31 -10.99 -10.38
N PHE A 341 -8.15 -10.30 -10.38
CA PHE A 341 -7.59 -9.64 -11.57
C PHE A 341 -7.28 -10.59 -12.73
N THR A 342 -7.12 -11.89 -12.47
CA THR A 342 -6.82 -12.90 -13.49
C THR A 342 -7.97 -13.13 -14.47
N GLU A 343 -9.19 -12.74 -14.11
CA GLU A 343 -10.35 -12.84 -15.00
C GLU A 343 -10.20 -11.95 -16.22
N ALA A 344 -9.75 -10.71 -16.04
CA ALA A 344 -9.45 -9.81 -17.14
C ALA A 344 -8.30 -10.33 -18.01
N LEU A 345 -7.24 -10.86 -17.39
CA LEU A 345 -6.12 -11.44 -18.14
C LEU A 345 -6.56 -12.64 -18.99
N ARG A 346 -7.42 -13.52 -18.45
CA ARG A 346 -8.01 -14.63 -19.21
C ARG A 346 -8.88 -14.15 -20.38
N LYS A 347 -9.66 -13.09 -20.16
CA LYS A 347 -10.43 -12.43 -21.25
C LYS A 347 -9.51 -11.92 -22.35
N MET A 348 -8.31 -11.48 -22.01
CA MET A 348 -7.27 -11.05 -22.95
C MET A 348 -6.45 -12.21 -23.55
N GLY A 349 -6.77 -13.46 -23.24
CA GLY A 349 -6.13 -14.65 -23.80
C GLY A 349 -5.07 -15.32 -22.91
N ALA A 350 -4.80 -14.81 -21.71
CA ALA A 350 -3.86 -15.45 -20.80
C ALA A 350 -4.31 -16.84 -20.35
N ASN A 351 -3.40 -17.81 -20.38
CA ASN A 351 -3.66 -19.15 -19.85
C ASN A 351 -3.32 -19.22 -18.36
N ILE A 352 -4.31 -18.88 -17.53
CA ILE A 352 -4.18 -18.84 -16.06
C ILE A 352 -5.28 -19.70 -15.45
N GLN A 353 -4.89 -20.62 -14.57
CA GLN A 353 -5.79 -21.39 -13.73
C GLN A 353 -5.60 -21.03 -12.26
N VAL A 354 -6.69 -20.88 -11.52
CA VAL A 354 -6.65 -20.55 -10.08
C VAL A 354 -7.18 -21.72 -9.25
N TYR A 355 -6.55 -21.95 -8.10
CA TYR A 355 -6.76 -23.10 -7.26
C TYR A 355 -7.03 -22.69 -5.81
N ARG A 356 -7.80 -23.51 -5.10
CA ARG A 356 -8.07 -23.39 -3.65
C ARG A 356 -7.06 -24.16 -2.81
N GLU A 357 -6.33 -25.07 -3.45
CA GLU A 357 -5.25 -25.84 -2.84
C GLU A 357 -3.98 -24.99 -2.70
N CYS A 358 -3.23 -25.23 -1.63
CA CYS A 358 -1.88 -24.68 -1.49
C CYS A 358 -0.94 -25.36 -2.48
N LEU A 359 -0.48 -24.64 -3.48
CA LEU A 359 0.52 -25.11 -4.44
C LEU A 359 1.95 -24.66 -4.05
N GLY A 360 2.10 -23.97 -2.93
CA GLY A 360 3.38 -23.59 -2.36
C GLY A 360 3.90 -24.58 -1.33
N GLY A 361 5.16 -24.39 -0.90
CA GLY A 361 5.82 -25.20 0.12
C GLY A 361 5.54 -24.73 1.54
N THR A 362 5.16 -23.47 1.73
CA THR A 362 4.89 -22.90 3.04
C THR A 362 3.43 -23.09 3.44
N PRO A 363 3.14 -23.63 4.64
CA PRO A 363 1.77 -23.68 5.15
C PRO A 363 1.17 -22.27 5.20
N CYS A 364 0.00 -22.09 4.61
CA CYS A 364 -0.68 -20.81 4.64
C CYS A 364 -1.96 -20.85 5.50
N ARG A 365 -2.36 -19.69 6.01
CA ARG A 365 -3.56 -19.53 6.84
C ARG A 365 -4.88 -19.75 6.08
N PHE A 366 -4.84 -19.96 4.77
CA PHE A 366 -5.99 -20.16 3.91
C PHE A 366 -6.19 -21.62 3.48
N GLY A 367 -5.26 -22.53 3.75
CA GLY A 367 -5.26 -23.90 3.27
C GLY A 367 -6.49 -24.73 3.66
N GLN A 368 -7.22 -24.31 4.71
CA GLN A 368 -8.49 -24.92 5.14
C GLN A 368 -9.72 -24.04 4.81
N LYS A 369 -9.52 -22.94 4.10
CA LYS A 369 -10.56 -21.99 3.73
C LYS A 369 -10.86 -22.05 2.25
N ASN A 370 -12.09 -21.76 1.87
CA ASN A 370 -12.57 -21.89 0.49
C ASN A 370 -12.23 -20.66 -0.37
N TYR A 371 -10.96 -20.23 -0.40
CA TYR A 371 -10.48 -19.10 -1.19
C TYR A 371 -9.55 -19.57 -2.31
N TYR A 372 -9.61 -18.89 -3.47
CA TYR A 372 -8.63 -19.07 -4.52
C TYR A 372 -7.34 -18.33 -4.15
N HIS A 373 -6.30 -19.09 -3.75
CA HIS A 373 -5.05 -18.51 -3.27
C HIS A 373 -3.79 -19.11 -3.92
N SER A 374 -3.96 -19.90 -4.98
CA SER A 374 -2.87 -20.34 -5.86
C SER A 374 -3.26 -20.12 -7.31
N ALA A 375 -2.29 -19.79 -8.16
CA ALA A 375 -2.46 -19.66 -9.60
C ALA A 375 -1.34 -20.39 -10.33
N VAL A 376 -1.69 -21.04 -11.44
CA VAL A 376 -0.77 -21.61 -12.43
C VAL A 376 -0.89 -20.80 -13.71
N ILE A 377 0.22 -20.25 -14.17
CA ILE A 377 0.33 -19.41 -15.37
C ILE A 377 1.14 -20.20 -16.40
N SER A 378 0.56 -20.48 -17.55
CA SER A 378 1.23 -21.13 -18.67
C SER A 378 1.56 -20.10 -19.76
N GLY A 379 2.83 -19.99 -20.10
CA GLY A 379 3.28 -19.02 -21.10
C GLY A 379 4.41 -19.57 -22.02
N PRO A 380 4.84 -18.78 -23.02
CA PRO A 380 4.32 -17.46 -23.37
C PRO A 380 2.94 -17.51 -24.00
N THR A 381 2.06 -16.58 -23.63
CA THR A 381 0.72 -16.47 -24.18
C THR A 381 0.54 -15.10 -24.84
N PRO A 382 0.23 -15.02 -26.16
CA PRO A 382 -0.10 -13.75 -26.79
C PRO A 382 -1.35 -13.14 -26.15
N LEU A 383 -1.23 -11.93 -25.60
CA LEU A 383 -2.38 -11.19 -25.13
C LEU A 383 -3.01 -10.39 -26.26
N HIS A 384 -4.34 -10.32 -26.25
CA HIS A 384 -5.16 -9.59 -27.21
C HIS A 384 -5.92 -8.45 -26.54
N SER A 385 -6.20 -7.41 -27.30
CA SER A 385 -7.01 -6.28 -26.83
C SER A 385 -8.39 -6.72 -26.35
N ALA A 386 -8.88 -6.05 -25.31
CA ALA A 386 -10.21 -6.29 -24.74
C ALA A 386 -10.74 -5.02 -24.04
N ASP A 387 -12.06 -4.99 -23.83
CA ASP A 387 -12.69 -4.03 -22.91
C ASP A 387 -12.63 -4.63 -21.50
N ILE A 388 -11.91 -3.96 -20.59
CA ILE A 388 -11.67 -4.41 -19.23
C ILE A 388 -11.98 -3.31 -18.22
N GLU A 389 -12.40 -3.69 -17.02
CA GLU A 389 -12.71 -2.78 -15.92
C GLU A 389 -11.70 -2.95 -14.79
N VAL A 390 -11.28 -1.84 -14.19
CA VAL A 390 -10.36 -1.82 -13.06
C VAL A 390 -11.11 -2.18 -11.78
N PRO A 391 -10.81 -3.32 -11.11
CA PRO A 391 -11.55 -3.77 -9.93
C PRO A 391 -11.06 -3.11 -8.64
N ASP A 392 -9.78 -2.84 -8.53
CA ASP A 392 -9.09 -2.26 -7.38
C ASP A 392 -7.77 -1.61 -7.80
N LEU A 393 -7.12 -0.91 -6.88
CA LEU A 393 -5.90 -0.16 -7.13
C LEU A 393 -4.77 -1.01 -7.74
N ARG A 394 -4.45 -2.16 -7.13
CA ARG A 394 -3.28 -2.97 -7.52
C ARG A 394 -3.60 -3.90 -8.71
N GLY A 395 -4.76 -4.53 -8.68
CA GLY A 395 -5.28 -5.27 -9.82
C GLY A 395 -5.46 -4.40 -11.04
N GLY A 396 -5.93 -3.16 -10.85
CA GLY A 396 -6.11 -2.19 -11.93
C GLY A 396 -4.83 -1.84 -12.66
N PHE A 397 -3.73 -1.64 -11.94
CA PHE A 397 -2.44 -1.40 -12.59
C PHE A 397 -1.97 -2.62 -13.39
N SER A 398 -2.27 -3.84 -12.92
CA SER A 398 -1.98 -5.07 -13.67
C SER A 398 -2.82 -5.17 -14.95
N HIS A 399 -4.08 -4.73 -14.92
CA HIS A 399 -4.92 -4.62 -16.13
C HIS A 399 -4.33 -3.64 -17.14
N LEU A 400 -3.81 -2.51 -16.65
CA LEU A 400 -3.13 -1.53 -17.49
C LEU A 400 -1.87 -2.12 -18.15
N ILE A 401 -1.02 -2.83 -17.37
CA ILE A 401 0.16 -3.52 -17.91
C ILE A 401 -0.26 -4.56 -18.97
N ALA A 402 -1.33 -5.33 -18.71
CA ALA A 402 -1.83 -6.31 -19.66
C ALA A 402 -2.30 -5.65 -20.97
N ALA A 403 -3.01 -4.51 -20.89
CA ALA A 403 -3.43 -3.74 -22.05
C ALA A 403 -2.22 -3.18 -22.86
N LEU A 404 -1.17 -2.72 -22.18
CA LEU A 404 0.07 -2.25 -22.79
C LEU A 404 0.86 -3.38 -23.46
N THR A 405 0.76 -4.61 -22.93
CA THR A 405 1.43 -5.81 -23.47
C THR A 405 0.67 -6.41 -24.67
N ALA A 406 -0.66 -6.31 -24.68
CA ALA A 406 -1.54 -6.93 -25.64
C ALA A 406 -1.37 -6.35 -27.05
N THR A 407 -1.65 -7.17 -28.08
CA THR A 407 -1.75 -6.65 -29.44
C THR A 407 -3.11 -6.01 -29.68
N GLY A 408 -3.12 -4.83 -30.33
CA GLY A 408 -4.33 -4.07 -30.64
C GLY A 408 -4.65 -3.00 -29.59
N THR A 409 -5.90 -2.50 -29.62
CA THR A 409 -6.32 -1.38 -28.79
C THR A 409 -7.35 -1.86 -27.76
N SER A 410 -7.02 -1.74 -26.48
CA SER A 410 -7.89 -2.08 -25.36
C SER A 410 -8.61 -0.84 -24.82
N THR A 411 -9.79 -1.04 -24.25
CA THR A 411 -10.53 -0.03 -23.49
C THR A 411 -10.48 -0.39 -21.99
N VAL A 412 -9.93 0.50 -21.16
CA VAL A 412 -9.79 0.30 -19.72
C VAL A 412 -10.68 1.30 -19.00
N SER A 413 -11.75 0.83 -18.35
CA SER A 413 -12.68 1.65 -17.58
C SER A 413 -12.37 1.61 -16.07
N GLY A 414 -12.88 2.58 -15.30
CA GLY A 414 -12.70 2.64 -13.84
C GLY A 414 -11.29 3.02 -13.41
N ILE A 415 -10.51 3.65 -14.27
CA ILE A 415 -9.09 3.98 -14.04
C ILE A 415 -8.85 4.97 -12.88
N ASP A 416 -9.87 5.71 -12.45
CA ASP A 416 -9.78 6.66 -11.33
C ASP A 416 -9.30 5.98 -10.04
N VAL A 417 -9.57 4.67 -9.89
CA VAL A 417 -9.10 3.89 -8.74
C VAL A 417 -7.57 3.80 -8.70
N ILE A 418 -6.89 3.84 -9.85
CA ILE A 418 -5.42 3.79 -9.95
C ILE A 418 -4.79 5.04 -9.31
N SER A 419 -5.41 6.21 -9.45
CA SER A 419 -4.94 7.48 -8.87
C SER A 419 -4.90 7.50 -7.34
N ARG A 420 -5.53 6.52 -6.67
CA ARG A 420 -5.44 6.37 -5.22
C ARG A 420 -4.03 6.05 -4.72
N GLY A 421 -3.15 5.55 -5.58
CA GLY A 421 -1.81 5.15 -5.18
C GLY A 421 -0.74 5.27 -6.25
N TYR A 422 -1.08 5.67 -7.45
CA TYR A 422 -0.14 5.94 -8.54
C TYR A 422 -0.29 7.39 -8.99
N GLU A 423 0.64 8.22 -8.55
CA GLU A 423 0.65 9.64 -8.85
C GLU A 423 0.81 9.87 -10.36
N HIS A 424 -0.08 10.68 -10.96
CA HIS A 424 0.02 11.10 -12.37
C HIS A 424 0.33 9.94 -13.34
N PHE A 425 -0.23 8.75 -13.10
CA PHE A 425 0.14 7.56 -13.86
C PHE A 425 0.00 7.72 -15.38
N THR A 426 -1.00 8.46 -15.87
CA THR A 426 -1.16 8.75 -17.30
C THR A 426 -0.02 9.61 -17.86
N ARG A 427 0.42 10.62 -17.10
CA ARG A 427 1.59 11.43 -17.47
C ARG A 427 2.85 10.57 -17.53
N LYS A 428 3.04 9.66 -16.56
CA LYS A 428 4.16 8.71 -16.54
C LYS A 428 4.08 7.76 -17.75
N LEU A 429 2.89 7.31 -18.15
CA LEU A 429 2.72 6.54 -19.38
C LEU A 429 3.20 7.28 -20.63
N HIS A 430 2.83 8.56 -20.77
CA HIS A 430 3.32 9.39 -21.88
C HIS A 430 4.84 9.61 -21.83
N GLN A 431 5.42 9.76 -20.64
CA GLN A 431 6.89 9.84 -20.46
C GLN A 431 7.61 8.55 -20.87
N LEU A 432 6.89 7.42 -20.89
CA LEU A 432 7.39 6.10 -21.29
C LEU A 432 7.00 5.72 -22.73
N ASP A 433 6.62 6.69 -23.57
CA ASP A 433 6.18 6.51 -24.96
C ASP A 433 4.96 5.60 -25.12
N ALA A 434 4.16 5.41 -24.07
CA ALA A 434 2.94 4.63 -24.15
C ALA A 434 1.88 5.35 -25.00
N ARG A 435 1.19 4.59 -25.87
CA ARG A 435 0.13 5.10 -26.72
C ARG A 435 -1.21 4.98 -26.00
N VAL A 436 -1.55 6.01 -25.27
CA VAL A 436 -2.77 6.06 -24.47
C VAL A 436 -3.53 7.36 -24.70
N ARG A 437 -4.86 7.30 -24.63
CA ARG A 437 -5.72 8.49 -24.67
C ARG A 437 -6.96 8.31 -23.79
N TYR A 438 -7.39 9.36 -23.16
CA TYR A 438 -8.71 9.39 -22.52
C TYR A 438 -9.80 9.38 -23.59
N LEU A 439 -10.86 8.63 -23.35
CA LEU A 439 -12.10 8.77 -24.09
C LEU A 439 -13.02 9.68 -23.29
N ASP A 440 -13.48 10.76 -23.92
CA ASP A 440 -14.51 11.61 -23.36
C ASP A 440 -15.77 10.76 -23.15
N ALA A 441 -16.32 10.77 -21.92
CA ALA A 441 -17.50 10.00 -21.54
C ALA A 441 -18.78 10.72 -21.88
#